data_8d0837d284b57cfa385d82d6775c9749
#
_entry.id   8d0837d284b57cfa385d82d6775c9749
#
_cell.length_a   1.000
_cell.length_b   1.000
_cell.length_c   1.000
_cell.angle_alpha   90.00
_cell.angle_beta   90.00
_cell.angle_gamma   90.00
#
_symmetry.space_group_name_H-M   'P 1'
#
loop_
_entity.id
_entity.type
_entity.pdbx_description
1 polymer ?
#
loop_
_entity_poly.entity_id
_entity_poly.type
_entity_poly.pdbx_seq_one_letter_code
_entity_poly.pdbx_strand_id
1 'polypeptide(L)'
;MNAPSFSACFHCGLPVPDGAAYPIHHESEAHAACCRGCQAVAQTIIDSGQGAYYTHRTALPATPQQAEAELAQLGLYDLPEIQESFVKTEAENIREAALILENIVCAACIWLNERHIAALPGVLSVEINYATRRARVRWDNRRIALSSILKAVSDIGYIAHPFDPGRSDEIHTRERNTAIKRLAIAGLGMMQVMMYALPTYTA
;
A
#
# COMPACT_ATOMS: atom_id res chain seq x y z
N MET A 1 19.57 38.50 -4.63
CA MET A 1 19.20 37.22 -5.28
C MET A 1 17.95 36.74 -4.58
N ASN A 2 16.77 36.93 -5.21
CA ASN A 2 15.50 36.43 -4.62
C ASN A 2 15.48 34.93 -4.74
N ALA A 3 15.40 34.23 -3.60
CA ALA A 3 15.09 32.80 -3.58
C ALA A 3 13.70 32.60 -4.18
N PRO A 4 13.49 31.59 -5.06
CA PRO A 4 12.18 31.33 -5.60
C PRO A 4 11.23 30.96 -4.44
N SER A 5 10.10 31.66 -4.34
CA SER A 5 9.07 31.38 -3.34
C SER A 5 8.28 30.14 -3.78
N PHE A 6 8.70 28.97 -3.35
CA PHE A 6 7.96 27.74 -3.57
C PHE A 6 6.76 27.69 -2.63
N SER A 7 5.54 27.74 -3.17
CA SER A 7 4.31 27.74 -2.35
C SER A 7 3.86 26.34 -1.94
N ALA A 8 4.24 25.29 -2.67
CA ALA A 8 3.80 23.91 -2.42
C ALA A 8 4.95 22.91 -2.62
N CYS A 9 4.93 21.84 -1.82
CA CYS A 9 5.88 20.73 -1.89
C CYS A 9 5.75 19.97 -3.20
N PHE A 10 6.87 19.80 -3.89
CA PHE A 10 6.92 19.06 -5.15
C PHE A 10 6.43 17.62 -5.01
N HIS A 11 6.65 16.96 -3.88
CA HIS A 11 6.23 15.58 -3.66
C HIS A 11 4.76 15.46 -3.22
N CYS A 12 4.38 16.04 -2.08
CA CYS A 12 3.07 15.82 -1.46
C CYS A 12 2.08 16.99 -1.59
N GLY A 13 2.50 18.13 -2.13
CA GLY A 13 1.64 19.31 -2.33
C GLY A 13 1.34 20.13 -1.08
N LEU A 14 1.82 19.74 0.10
CA LEU A 14 1.66 20.54 1.32
C LEU A 14 2.46 21.86 1.23
N PRO A 15 2.04 22.90 1.98
CA PRO A 15 2.80 24.14 2.04
C PRO A 15 4.25 23.90 2.48
N VAL A 16 5.19 24.56 1.81
CA VAL A 16 6.60 24.54 2.20
C VAL A 16 6.80 25.59 3.29
N PRO A 17 7.33 25.22 4.48
CA PRO A 17 7.60 26.18 5.55
C PRO A 17 8.61 27.24 5.11
N ASP A 18 8.40 28.49 5.52
CA ASP A 18 9.32 29.61 5.24
C ASP A 18 10.72 29.30 5.79
N GLY A 19 11.73 29.44 4.93
CA GLY A 19 13.13 29.14 5.27
C GLY A 19 13.51 27.65 5.23
N ALA A 20 12.59 26.74 4.90
CA ALA A 20 12.92 25.33 4.70
C ALA A 20 13.65 25.15 3.36
N ALA A 21 14.91 24.74 3.41
CA ALA A 21 15.73 24.46 2.23
C ALA A 21 15.88 22.94 2.07
N TYR A 22 14.84 22.28 1.52
CA TYR A 22 14.90 20.88 1.13
C TYR A 22 14.79 20.76 -0.40
N PRO A 23 15.88 21.07 -1.15
CA PRO A 23 15.84 21.09 -2.60
C PRO A 23 15.75 19.65 -3.16
N ILE A 24 14.93 19.49 -4.20
CA ILE A 24 14.81 18.30 -5.02
C ILE A 24 15.30 18.69 -6.41
N HIS A 25 16.25 17.95 -6.96
CA HIS A 25 16.78 18.19 -8.30
C HIS A 25 16.12 17.24 -9.32
N HIS A 26 15.37 17.82 -10.26
CA HIS A 26 14.69 17.07 -11.32
C HIS A 26 14.79 17.84 -12.64
N GLU A 27 15.26 17.19 -13.72
CA GLU A 27 15.38 17.77 -15.07
C GLU A 27 16.06 19.15 -15.12
N SER A 28 17.15 19.32 -14.37
CA SER A 28 17.90 20.58 -14.26
C SER A 28 17.18 21.73 -13.52
N GLU A 29 16.02 21.48 -12.96
CA GLU A 29 15.30 22.41 -12.11
C GLU A 29 15.40 22.03 -10.63
N ALA A 30 15.36 23.04 -9.75
CA ALA A 30 15.30 22.83 -8.32
C ALA A 30 13.88 23.06 -7.83
N HIS A 31 13.29 22.04 -7.23
CA HIS A 31 11.97 22.10 -6.59
C HIS A 31 12.12 22.06 -5.07
N ALA A 32 11.11 22.52 -4.32
CA ALA A 32 11.14 22.49 -2.87
C ALA A 32 10.30 21.35 -2.29
N ALA A 33 10.81 20.72 -1.22
CA ALA A 33 10.03 19.83 -0.38
C ALA A 33 9.66 20.51 0.96
N CYS A 34 8.54 20.09 1.56
CA CYS A 34 8.08 20.60 2.85
C CYS A 34 8.89 20.06 4.04
N CYS A 35 9.57 18.92 3.87
CA CYS A 35 10.36 18.27 4.91
C CYS A 35 11.45 17.37 4.29
N ARG A 36 12.38 16.90 5.14
CA ARG A 36 13.45 15.97 4.72
C ARG A 36 12.91 14.63 4.20
N GLY A 37 11.80 14.13 4.74
CA GLY A 37 11.17 12.92 4.29
C GLY A 37 10.70 13.02 2.84
N CYS A 38 9.98 14.10 2.50
CA CYS A 38 9.55 14.35 1.12
C CYS A 38 10.73 14.56 0.16
N GLN A 39 11.81 15.21 0.62
CA GLN A 39 13.04 15.35 -0.16
C GLN A 39 13.67 13.99 -0.45
N ALA A 40 13.85 13.14 0.58
CA ALA A 40 14.49 11.85 0.44
C ALA A 40 13.70 10.94 -0.50
N VAL A 41 12.37 10.84 -0.32
CA VAL A 41 11.49 10.03 -1.17
C VAL A 41 11.54 10.52 -2.62
N ALA A 42 11.41 11.83 -2.84
CA ALA A 42 11.43 12.38 -4.19
C ALA A 42 12.78 12.15 -4.87
N GLN A 43 13.88 12.35 -4.16
CA GLN A 43 15.21 12.14 -4.70
C GLN A 43 15.46 10.67 -5.01
N THR A 44 15.01 9.74 -4.15
CA THR A 44 15.09 8.29 -4.40
C THR A 44 14.37 7.90 -5.69
N ILE A 45 13.16 8.42 -5.90
CA ILE A 45 12.38 8.16 -7.12
C ILE A 45 13.11 8.68 -8.36
N ILE A 46 13.67 9.88 -8.29
CA ILE A 46 14.40 10.50 -9.41
C ILE A 46 15.70 9.75 -9.69
N ASP A 47 16.50 9.47 -8.66
CA ASP A 47 17.81 8.82 -8.78
C ASP A 47 17.70 7.37 -9.27
N SER A 48 16.57 6.71 -8.99
CA SER A 48 16.24 5.38 -9.54
C SER A 48 15.77 5.42 -11.01
N GLY A 49 15.82 6.59 -11.67
CA GLY A 49 15.43 6.75 -13.08
C GLY A 49 13.91 6.75 -13.29
N GLN A 50 13.12 6.96 -12.24
CA GLN A 50 11.67 6.92 -12.28
C GLN A 50 11.02 8.31 -12.20
N GLY A 51 11.76 9.37 -12.54
CA GLY A 51 11.28 10.77 -12.52
C GLY A 51 10.00 11.01 -13.33
N ALA A 52 9.73 10.19 -14.36
CA ALA A 52 8.49 10.20 -15.12
C ALA A 52 7.22 10.01 -14.25
N TYR A 53 7.34 9.46 -13.04
CA TYR A 53 6.27 9.42 -12.06
C TYR A 53 5.66 10.81 -11.82
N TYR A 54 6.49 11.85 -11.67
CA TYR A 54 6.02 13.21 -11.39
C TYR A 54 5.28 13.85 -12.56
N THR A 55 5.55 13.42 -13.78
CA THR A 55 4.85 13.87 -14.98
C THR A 55 3.49 13.19 -15.16
N HIS A 56 3.39 11.91 -14.80
CA HIS A 56 2.19 11.08 -15.07
C HIS A 56 1.24 10.90 -13.89
N ARG A 57 1.63 11.32 -12.67
CA ARG A 57 0.74 11.19 -11.51
C ARG A 57 -0.48 12.10 -11.64
N THR A 58 -1.64 11.58 -11.30
CA THR A 58 -2.92 12.30 -11.30
C THR A 58 -3.38 12.73 -9.91
N ALA A 59 -2.71 12.24 -8.86
CA ALA A 59 -3.00 12.57 -7.46
C ALA A 59 -1.70 12.68 -6.66
N LEU A 60 -1.76 13.39 -5.55
CA LEU A 60 -0.62 13.57 -4.65
C LEU A 60 -0.56 12.42 -3.64
N PRO A 61 0.63 11.88 -3.33
CA PRO A 61 0.80 10.85 -2.32
C PRO A 61 0.54 11.39 -0.91
N ALA A 62 0.20 10.49 0.03
CA ALA A 62 0.16 10.82 1.44
C ALA A 62 1.57 11.16 1.98
N THR A 63 1.63 11.89 3.08
CA THR A 63 2.92 12.28 3.69
C THR A 63 3.63 11.08 4.33
N PRO A 64 4.97 11.00 4.25
CA PRO A 64 5.76 9.85 4.72
C PRO A 64 5.83 9.65 6.23
N GLN A 65 5.17 10.47 7.04
CA GLN A 65 5.30 10.50 8.51
C GLN A 65 4.92 9.19 9.24
N GLN A 66 4.24 8.26 8.57
CA GLN A 66 3.83 6.97 9.16
C GLN A 66 4.84 5.84 8.94
N ALA A 67 5.78 5.99 8.02
CA ALA A 67 6.68 4.92 7.62
C ALA A 67 7.75 4.56 8.69
N GLU A 68 8.14 5.47 9.56
CA GLU A 68 9.26 5.23 10.50
C GLU A 68 8.93 4.18 11.60
N ALA A 69 7.70 4.16 12.09
CA ALA A 69 7.30 3.20 13.13
C ALA A 69 7.18 1.76 12.59
N GLU A 70 6.86 1.60 11.31
CA GLU A 70 6.68 0.30 10.66
C GLU A 70 8.01 -0.30 10.20
N LEU A 71 8.98 0.54 9.82
CA LEU A 71 10.33 0.11 9.43
C LEU A 71 11.03 -0.72 10.52
N ALA A 72 10.78 -0.43 11.80
CA ALA A 72 11.36 -1.17 12.93
C ALA A 72 10.87 -2.62 13.02
N GLN A 73 9.72 -2.94 12.42
CA GLN A 73 9.11 -4.28 12.48
C GLN A 73 9.37 -5.12 11.23
N LEU A 74 9.94 -4.55 10.17
CA LEU A 74 10.12 -5.27 8.89
C LEU A 74 10.96 -6.55 9.03
N GLY A 75 11.96 -6.55 9.92
CA GLY A 75 12.78 -7.74 10.18
C GLY A 75 12.00 -8.95 10.72
N LEU A 76 10.83 -8.73 11.33
CA LEU A 76 9.99 -9.83 11.81
C LEU A 76 9.42 -10.66 10.66
N TYR A 77 9.20 -10.04 9.50
CA TYR A 77 8.66 -10.73 8.32
C TYR A 77 9.66 -11.69 7.64
N ASP A 78 10.93 -11.69 8.08
CA ASP A 78 11.91 -12.67 7.60
C ASP A 78 11.93 -13.96 8.44
N LEU A 79 11.24 -13.99 9.59
CA LEU A 79 11.14 -15.18 10.42
C LEU A 79 10.30 -16.25 9.72
N PRO A 80 10.82 -17.50 9.59
CA PRO A 80 10.13 -18.59 8.90
C PRO A 80 8.71 -18.84 9.43
N GLU A 81 8.55 -18.78 10.77
CA GLU A 81 7.27 -19.00 11.45
C GLU A 81 6.20 -17.97 11.05
N ILE A 82 6.61 -16.74 10.77
CA ILE A 82 5.71 -15.68 10.32
C ILE A 82 5.41 -15.82 8.84
N GLN A 83 6.41 -16.20 8.05
CA GLN A 83 6.25 -16.38 6.60
C GLN A 83 5.31 -17.53 6.23
N GLU A 84 5.20 -18.59 7.02
CA GLU A 84 4.33 -19.74 6.75
C GLU A 84 2.87 -19.35 6.49
N SER A 85 2.39 -18.26 7.08
CA SER A 85 1.00 -17.82 6.97
C SER A 85 0.66 -17.13 5.64
N PHE A 86 1.64 -16.51 4.95
CA PHE A 86 1.37 -15.67 3.77
C PHE A 86 2.38 -15.85 2.62
N VAL A 87 3.47 -16.58 2.83
CA VAL A 87 4.47 -16.87 1.79
C VAL A 87 4.26 -18.28 1.26
N LYS A 88 4.09 -18.39 -0.05
CA LYS A 88 4.07 -19.69 -0.76
C LYS A 88 5.46 -20.04 -1.23
N THR A 89 5.88 -21.27 -0.98
CA THR A 89 7.10 -21.82 -1.52
C THR A 89 6.77 -22.53 -2.83
N GLU A 90 7.23 -22.02 -3.97
CA GLU A 90 7.01 -22.63 -5.28
C GLU A 90 8.12 -23.61 -5.66
N ALA A 91 9.35 -23.30 -5.27
CA ALA A 91 10.52 -24.16 -5.49
C ALA A 91 11.47 -23.98 -4.29
N GLU A 92 12.58 -24.76 -4.27
CA GLU A 92 13.51 -24.80 -3.14
C GLU A 92 13.89 -23.41 -2.60
N ASN A 93 14.04 -22.42 -3.48
CA ASN A 93 14.44 -21.06 -3.11
C ASN A 93 13.51 -19.96 -3.64
N ILE A 94 12.50 -20.31 -4.42
CA ILE A 94 11.56 -19.35 -4.99
C ILE A 94 10.38 -19.21 -4.03
N ARG A 95 10.14 -17.99 -3.61
CA ARG A 95 9.05 -17.60 -2.73
C ARG A 95 8.09 -16.68 -3.46
N GLU A 96 6.82 -16.77 -3.14
CA GLU A 96 5.76 -15.86 -3.58
C GLU A 96 4.99 -15.35 -2.37
N ALA A 97 4.76 -14.04 -2.31
CA ALA A 97 3.88 -13.43 -1.32
C ALA A 97 2.89 -12.48 -1.97
N ALA A 98 1.71 -12.42 -1.38
CA ALA A 98 0.75 -11.36 -1.65
C ALA A 98 0.94 -10.24 -0.61
N LEU A 99 1.06 -9.00 -1.07
CA LEU A 99 1.21 -7.81 -0.24
C LEU A 99 0.02 -6.88 -0.49
N ILE A 100 -0.44 -6.17 0.53
CA ILE A 100 -1.34 -5.03 0.38
C ILE A 100 -0.49 -3.78 0.36
N LEU A 101 -0.70 -2.93 -0.64
CA LEU A 101 -0.05 -1.65 -0.75
C LEU A 101 -0.99 -0.54 -0.29
N GLU A 102 -0.55 0.25 0.67
CA GLU A 102 -1.25 1.45 1.11
C GLU A 102 -0.81 2.68 0.31
N ASN A 103 -1.65 3.71 0.34
CA ASN A 103 -1.41 5.00 -0.31
C ASN A 103 -1.35 4.95 -1.85
N ILE A 104 -1.82 3.88 -2.48
CA ILE A 104 -1.99 3.82 -3.93
C ILE A 104 -3.21 4.66 -4.31
N VAL A 105 -2.99 5.80 -4.95
CA VAL A 105 -4.03 6.78 -5.33
C VAL A 105 -4.23 6.90 -6.83
N CYS A 106 -3.27 6.47 -7.66
CA CYS A 106 -3.36 6.55 -9.12
C CYS A 106 -2.56 5.45 -9.82
N ALA A 107 -2.77 5.31 -11.13
CA ALA A 107 -2.07 4.30 -11.94
C ALA A 107 -0.54 4.52 -11.98
N ALA A 108 -0.07 5.77 -11.90
CA ALA A 108 1.35 6.08 -11.83
C ALA A 108 2.01 5.54 -10.55
N CYS A 109 1.25 5.46 -9.43
CA CYS A 109 1.73 4.84 -8.21
C CYS A 109 2.01 3.35 -8.40
N ILE A 110 1.16 2.64 -9.15
CA ILE A 110 1.36 1.22 -9.46
C ILE A 110 2.59 1.04 -10.32
N TRP A 111 2.67 1.76 -11.42
CA TRP A 111 3.81 1.72 -12.32
C TRP A 111 5.13 1.97 -11.58
N LEU A 112 5.15 2.97 -10.69
CA LEU A 112 6.32 3.29 -9.86
C LEU A 112 6.73 2.11 -8.97
N ASN A 113 5.77 1.55 -8.20
CA ASN A 113 6.03 0.42 -7.31
C ASN A 113 6.47 -0.82 -8.08
N GLU A 114 5.80 -1.18 -9.19
CA GLU A 114 6.18 -2.33 -10.02
C GLU A 114 7.61 -2.19 -10.55
N ARG A 115 7.93 -1.03 -11.11
CA ARG A 115 9.28 -0.78 -11.63
C ARG A 115 10.34 -0.79 -10.54
N HIS A 116 10.05 -0.18 -9.41
CA HIS A 116 10.99 -0.11 -8.30
C HIS A 116 11.27 -1.49 -7.69
N ILE A 117 10.22 -2.26 -7.44
CA ILE A 117 10.36 -3.63 -6.90
C ILE A 117 11.02 -4.56 -7.92
N ALA A 118 10.63 -4.48 -9.21
CA ALA A 118 11.21 -5.31 -10.26
C ALA A 118 12.72 -5.05 -10.50
N ALA A 119 13.20 -3.85 -10.17
CA ALA A 119 14.62 -3.50 -10.27
C ALA A 119 15.49 -4.12 -9.16
N LEU A 120 14.89 -4.67 -8.11
CA LEU A 120 15.64 -5.26 -7.00
C LEU A 120 16.33 -6.57 -7.43
N PRO A 121 17.62 -6.75 -7.12
CA PRO A 121 18.33 -7.98 -7.48
C PRO A 121 17.79 -9.16 -6.68
N GLY A 122 17.22 -10.13 -7.36
CA GLY A 122 16.61 -11.32 -6.75
C GLY A 122 15.09 -11.36 -6.86
N VAL A 123 14.42 -10.28 -7.23
CA VAL A 123 13.01 -10.28 -7.62
C VAL A 123 12.86 -10.87 -9.02
N LEU A 124 11.93 -11.80 -9.18
CA LEU A 124 11.65 -12.52 -10.43
C LEU A 124 10.45 -11.93 -11.18
N SER A 125 9.40 -11.60 -10.45
CA SER A 125 8.22 -10.92 -11.00
C SER A 125 7.49 -10.13 -9.92
N VAL A 126 6.81 -9.07 -10.35
CA VAL A 126 5.90 -8.29 -9.55
C VAL A 126 4.69 -7.92 -10.40
N GLU A 127 3.51 -8.08 -9.84
CA GLU A 127 2.23 -7.73 -10.46
C GLU A 127 1.36 -7.03 -9.43
N ILE A 128 0.88 -5.83 -9.73
CA ILE A 128 0.03 -5.06 -8.81
C ILE A 128 -1.36 -4.89 -9.41
N ASN A 129 -2.38 -5.36 -8.69
CA ASN A 129 -3.77 -5.15 -9.06
C ASN A 129 -4.28 -3.83 -8.48
N TYR A 130 -4.65 -2.89 -9.36
CA TYR A 130 -5.15 -1.57 -8.97
C TYR A 130 -6.42 -1.62 -8.11
N ALA A 131 -7.39 -2.45 -8.50
CA ALA A 131 -8.69 -2.49 -7.83
C ALA A 131 -8.60 -3.02 -6.40
N THR A 132 -7.71 -4.00 -6.17
CA THR A 132 -7.53 -4.64 -4.85
C THR A 132 -6.35 -4.08 -4.07
N ARG A 133 -5.49 -3.26 -4.69
CA ARG A 133 -4.21 -2.75 -4.14
C ARG A 133 -3.29 -3.87 -3.66
N ARG A 134 -3.42 -5.06 -4.28
CA ARG A 134 -2.60 -6.22 -3.94
C ARG A 134 -1.46 -6.35 -4.93
N ALA A 135 -0.26 -6.48 -4.39
CA ALA A 135 0.93 -6.83 -5.13
C ALA A 135 1.22 -8.32 -4.93
N ARG A 136 1.49 -9.04 -6.01
CA ARG A 136 2.04 -10.39 -5.97
C ARG A 136 3.50 -10.29 -6.34
N VAL A 137 4.38 -10.67 -5.44
CA VAL A 137 5.83 -10.59 -5.64
C VAL A 137 6.43 -11.98 -5.54
N ARG A 138 7.27 -12.34 -6.53
CA ARG A 138 8.05 -13.58 -6.58
C ARG A 138 9.53 -13.25 -6.53
N TRP A 139 10.28 -13.92 -5.68
CA TRP A 139 11.70 -13.65 -5.49
C TRP A 139 12.50 -14.90 -5.17
N ASP A 140 13.82 -14.83 -5.40
CA ASP A 140 14.80 -15.81 -4.93
C ASP A 140 15.24 -15.45 -3.52
N ASN A 141 14.83 -16.25 -2.54
CA ASN A 141 15.10 -16.02 -1.11
C ASN A 141 16.58 -16.14 -0.73
N ARG A 142 17.45 -16.66 -1.61
CA ARG A 142 18.91 -16.63 -1.43
C ARG A 142 19.51 -15.27 -1.74
N ARG A 143 18.85 -14.46 -2.56
CA ARG A 143 19.38 -13.21 -3.08
C ARG A 143 18.79 -11.99 -2.39
N ILE A 144 17.54 -12.06 -1.96
CA ILE A 144 16.84 -10.95 -1.33
C ILE A 144 15.86 -11.48 -0.28
N ALA A 145 15.83 -10.84 0.90
CA ALA A 145 14.87 -11.10 1.96
C ALA A 145 13.58 -10.29 1.73
N LEU A 146 12.46 -10.78 2.27
CA LEU A 146 11.18 -10.09 2.18
C LEU A 146 11.23 -8.69 2.82
N SER A 147 11.88 -8.55 3.98
CA SER A 147 12.08 -7.26 4.66
C SER A 147 12.73 -6.21 3.74
N SER A 148 13.68 -6.62 2.89
CA SER A 148 14.34 -5.73 1.93
C SER A 148 13.38 -5.27 0.83
N ILE A 149 12.45 -6.12 0.39
CA ILE A 149 11.40 -5.76 -0.58
C ILE A 149 10.43 -4.75 0.05
N LEU A 150 9.97 -5.01 1.29
CA LEU A 150 9.09 -4.12 2.03
C LEU A 150 9.76 -2.76 2.30
N LYS A 151 11.06 -2.79 2.65
CA LYS A 151 11.85 -1.57 2.82
C LYS A 151 11.94 -0.75 1.53
N ALA A 152 12.19 -1.38 0.40
CA ALA A 152 12.24 -0.69 -0.89
C ALA A 152 10.92 0.01 -1.24
N VAL A 153 9.77 -0.60 -0.91
CA VAL A 153 8.46 0.04 -1.04
C VAL A 153 8.35 1.28 -0.13
N SER A 154 8.87 1.18 1.11
CA SER A 154 8.88 2.30 2.05
C SER A 154 9.81 3.43 1.59
N ASP A 155 10.94 3.12 0.97
CA ASP A 155 11.92 4.10 0.48
C ASP A 155 11.32 5.04 -0.59
N ILE A 156 10.29 4.57 -1.32
CA ILE A 156 9.53 5.40 -2.28
C ILE A 156 8.21 5.95 -1.71
N GLY A 157 8.03 5.89 -0.37
CA GLY A 157 6.92 6.54 0.36
C GLY A 157 5.61 5.78 0.39
N TYR A 158 5.63 4.47 0.10
CA TYR A 158 4.46 3.59 0.24
C TYR A 158 4.65 2.63 1.40
N ILE A 159 3.56 2.01 1.84
CA ILE A 159 3.57 1.01 2.90
C ILE A 159 3.08 -0.31 2.31
N ALA A 160 3.78 -1.40 2.59
CA ALA A 160 3.40 -2.74 2.15
C ALA A 160 3.25 -3.66 3.36
N HIS A 161 2.10 -4.31 3.46
CA HIS A 161 1.83 -5.33 4.47
C HIS A 161 1.64 -6.68 3.82
N PRO A 162 2.15 -7.76 4.41
CA PRO A 162 1.82 -9.11 3.99
C PRO A 162 0.30 -9.35 4.05
N PHE A 163 -0.24 -9.93 3.00
CA PHE A 163 -1.64 -10.31 2.93
C PHE A 163 -1.77 -11.81 3.19
N ASP A 164 -2.41 -12.14 4.31
CA ASP A 164 -2.81 -13.51 4.63
C ASP A 164 -4.22 -13.78 4.06
N PRO A 165 -4.34 -14.56 2.97
CA PRO A 165 -5.64 -14.90 2.40
C PRO A 165 -6.52 -15.70 3.37
N GLY A 166 -5.94 -16.55 4.21
CA GLY A 166 -6.69 -17.34 5.20
C GLY A 166 -7.36 -16.46 6.24
N ARG A 167 -6.65 -15.47 6.76
CA ARG A 167 -7.19 -14.53 7.74
C ARG A 167 -8.26 -13.60 7.14
N SER A 168 -8.10 -13.22 5.88
CA SER A 168 -9.10 -12.43 5.15
C SER A 168 -10.38 -13.22 4.94
N ASP A 169 -10.29 -14.50 4.55
CA ASP A 169 -11.44 -15.37 4.36
C ASP A 169 -12.17 -15.67 5.68
N GLU A 170 -11.46 -15.78 6.80
CA GLU A 170 -12.06 -15.90 8.13
C GLU A 170 -12.87 -14.65 8.53
N ILE A 171 -12.32 -13.45 8.29
CA ILE A 171 -13.00 -12.19 8.57
C ILE A 171 -14.26 -12.07 7.71
N HIS A 172 -14.17 -12.29 6.41
CA HIS A 172 -15.32 -12.25 5.50
C HIS A 172 -16.36 -13.32 5.84
N THR A 173 -15.94 -14.51 6.24
CA THR A 173 -16.85 -15.57 6.68
C THR A 173 -17.56 -15.21 7.97
N ARG A 174 -16.87 -14.60 8.93
CA ARG A 174 -17.47 -14.09 10.19
C ARG A 174 -18.48 -12.98 9.92
N GLU A 175 -18.13 -12.02 9.10
CA GLU A 175 -19.02 -10.91 8.72
C GLU A 175 -20.26 -11.42 8.00
N ARG A 176 -20.09 -12.31 7.01
CA ARG A 176 -21.18 -12.95 6.30
C ARG A 176 -22.10 -13.74 7.23
N ASN A 177 -21.54 -14.54 8.12
CA ASN A 177 -22.34 -15.32 9.08
C ASN A 177 -23.09 -14.41 10.06
N THR A 178 -22.51 -13.30 10.47
CA THR A 178 -23.17 -12.31 11.32
C THR A 178 -24.31 -11.60 10.57
N ALA A 179 -24.09 -11.25 9.30
CA ALA A 179 -25.12 -10.65 8.45
C ALA A 179 -26.30 -11.63 8.21
N ILE A 180 -26.01 -12.90 7.93
CA ILE A 180 -27.03 -13.96 7.77
C ILE A 180 -27.85 -14.14 9.05
N LYS A 181 -27.19 -14.18 10.22
CA LYS A 181 -27.89 -14.28 11.51
C LYS A 181 -28.83 -13.10 11.74
N ARG A 182 -28.36 -11.88 11.47
CA ARG A 182 -29.19 -10.66 11.59
C ARG A 182 -30.37 -10.67 10.64
N LEU A 183 -30.16 -11.11 9.40
CA LEU A 183 -31.21 -11.26 8.40
C LEU A 183 -32.23 -12.32 8.78
N ALA A 184 -31.79 -13.45 9.33
CA ALA A 184 -32.68 -14.50 9.82
C ALA A 184 -33.57 -14.04 10.99
N ILE A 185 -33.00 -13.32 11.96
CA ILE A 185 -33.74 -12.75 13.09
C ILE A 185 -34.77 -11.73 12.60
N ALA A 186 -34.37 -10.84 11.68
CA ALA A 186 -35.28 -9.85 11.11
C ALA A 186 -36.41 -10.49 10.31
N GLY A 187 -36.09 -11.55 9.52
CA GLY A 187 -37.09 -12.33 8.75
C GLY A 187 -38.09 -13.06 9.63
N LEU A 188 -37.64 -13.68 10.73
CA LEU A 188 -38.52 -14.31 11.72
C LEU A 188 -39.43 -13.27 12.38
N GLY A 189 -38.89 -12.13 12.77
CA GLY A 189 -39.68 -11.02 13.35
C GLY A 189 -40.73 -10.51 12.37
N MET A 190 -40.39 -10.32 11.13
CA MET A 190 -41.31 -9.90 10.07
C MET A 190 -42.44 -10.94 9.84
N MET A 191 -42.06 -12.23 9.78
CA MET A 191 -43.03 -13.33 9.63
C MET A 191 -44.02 -13.36 10.81
N GLN A 192 -43.54 -13.14 12.01
CA GLN A 192 -44.39 -13.10 13.23
C GLN A 192 -45.36 -11.93 13.19
N VAL A 193 -44.91 -10.72 12.80
CA VAL A 193 -45.78 -9.55 12.65
C VAL A 193 -46.82 -9.79 11.54
N MET A 194 -46.46 -10.36 10.43
CA MET A 194 -47.39 -10.72 9.35
C MET A 194 -48.46 -11.71 9.83
N MET A 195 -48.07 -12.70 10.63
CA MET A 195 -49.02 -13.70 11.16
C MET A 195 -50.06 -13.10 12.12
N TYR A 196 -49.67 -12.05 12.86
CA TYR A 196 -50.64 -11.32 13.72
C TYR A 196 -51.45 -10.27 12.94
N ALA A 197 -50.92 -9.71 11.88
CA ALA A 197 -51.63 -8.72 11.08
C ALA A 197 -52.71 -9.32 10.17
N LEU A 198 -52.50 -10.53 9.63
CA LEU A 198 -53.44 -11.22 8.75
C LEU A 198 -54.87 -11.35 9.33
N PRO A 199 -55.08 -11.80 10.58
CA PRO A 199 -56.43 -11.90 11.19
C PRO A 199 -57.11 -10.56 11.36
N THR A 200 -56.36 -9.48 11.57
CA THR A 200 -56.94 -8.12 11.77
C THR A 200 -57.40 -7.49 10.44
N TYR A 201 -56.92 -7.97 9.29
CA TYR A 201 -57.38 -7.50 7.97
C TYR A 201 -58.47 -8.40 7.33
N THR A 202 -58.69 -9.62 7.88
CA THR A 202 -59.65 -10.58 7.32
C THR A 202 -60.92 -10.71 8.20
N ALA A 203 -60.97 -10.06 9.34
CA ALA A 203 -62.18 -9.94 10.21
C ALA A 203 -62.94 -8.63 9.91
#